data_93595f90e5aaa768c6c0a7dd50357035
#
_entry.id   93595f90e5aaa768c6c0a7dd50357035
#
_cell.length_a   1.000
_cell.length_b   1.000
_cell.length_c   1.000
_cell.angle_alpha   90.00
_cell.angle_beta   90.00
_cell.angle_gamma   90.00
#
_symmetry.space_group_name_H-M   'P 1'
#
loop_
_entity.id
_entity.type
_entity.pdbx_description
1 polymer ?
#
loop_
_entity_poly.entity_id
_entity_poly.type
_entity_poly.pdbx_seq_one_letter_code
_entity_poly.pdbx_strand_id
1 'polypeptide(L)'
;MADPKGFLTTPRQDWPRRPVEERVRDWDEVCVPGALLPIIGQQADRCMDCGIPFCHEACPLGNLIPEWNDLVSREDWRAAVERLHATNNFPEFTGRLCPAPCEAGCVLAINQPAVTIKNVECAIADRAWEEGLAPPRPPDRLSGRTVAVIGSGPTGLAAAQQLTRAGHTVAVYERDDRPGGLMRYGIPAFKLEKHHLERRLEQMRAEGTRFRTSTAVGRDIKADELRTRYDAVVIATGATAWRELPVPGRELTGVHQAMEYLPLSNRVGEGDLETSPLSAAGKHVVIVGGGDTGADCLGTAVREGAASVTQLDIYALPEAERNEDTEPWPTYPMRVYRLSAAHEEARDLRTAPVANADARLFAASTLRFDGDAQGHVRSLHLVEVDERRRPVDGTGRTLPADLVLLALGFSGPDRQDGLVDQLGLELEPRGTIARDAGFATRVPGVFAAGDAARGQSLIVWAIAEGRAVAAAVDRHLTGSSTLPAPIGPYDRPMAV
;
A
#
# COMPACT_ATOMS: atom_id res chain seq x y z
N MET A 1 -29.47 7.55 15.54
CA MET A 1 -29.25 6.67 14.37
C MET A 1 -29.12 7.56 13.15
N ALA A 2 -28.10 7.28 12.31
CA ALA A 2 -28.03 7.90 11.01
C ALA A 2 -29.37 7.74 10.27
N ASP A 3 -29.69 8.66 9.38
CA ASP A 3 -30.91 8.53 8.57
C ASP A 3 -30.73 7.40 7.54
N PRO A 4 -31.38 6.24 7.69
CA PRO A 4 -31.23 5.12 6.76
C PRO A 4 -31.71 5.44 5.33
N LYS A 5 -32.30 6.62 5.11
CA LYS A 5 -32.71 7.16 3.81
C LYS A 5 -31.85 8.34 3.35
N GLY A 6 -30.81 8.70 4.09
CA GLY A 6 -29.94 9.84 3.80
C GLY A 6 -29.32 9.77 2.39
N PHE A 7 -29.07 8.57 1.88
CA PHE A 7 -28.57 8.38 0.49
C PHE A 7 -29.55 8.85 -0.60
N LEU A 8 -30.85 8.98 -0.30
CA LEU A 8 -31.85 9.49 -1.23
C LEU A 8 -31.82 11.01 -1.38
N THR A 9 -31.35 11.71 -0.36
CA THR A 9 -31.36 13.17 -0.26
C THR A 9 -29.97 13.78 -0.42
N THR A 10 -28.92 13.03 -0.10
CA THR A 10 -27.53 13.49 -0.11
C THR A 10 -26.76 12.76 -1.21
N PRO A 11 -26.28 13.44 -2.26
CA PRO A 11 -25.43 12.83 -3.26
C PRO A 11 -24.06 12.46 -2.65
N ARG A 12 -23.40 11.39 -3.19
CA ARG A 12 -22.03 11.07 -2.81
C ARG A 12 -21.10 12.22 -3.19
N GLN A 13 -20.24 12.59 -2.24
CA GLN A 13 -19.11 13.49 -2.48
C GLN A 13 -17.84 12.82 -1.99
N ASP A 14 -16.81 12.89 -2.81
CA ASP A 14 -15.45 12.47 -2.47
C ASP A 14 -14.60 13.70 -2.14
N TRP A 15 -13.48 13.50 -1.47
CA TRP A 15 -12.53 14.58 -1.24
C TRP A 15 -12.14 15.23 -2.56
N PRO A 16 -12.30 16.57 -2.66
CA PRO A 16 -11.89 17.29 -3.84
C PRO A 16 -10.38 17.20 -4.01
N ARG A 17 -9.94 16.96 -5.24
CA ARG A 17 -8.55 17.08 -5.60
C ARG A 17 -8.20 18.55 -5.78
N ARG A 18 -6.99 18.92 -5.39
CA ARG A 18 -6.42 20.23 -5.70
C ARG A 18 -6.32 20.40 -7.23
N PRO A 19 -6.42 21.63 -7.77
CA PRO A 19 -6.23 21.88 -9.20
C PRO A 19 -4.90 21.30 -9.70
N VAL A 20 -4.90 20.75 -10.93
CA VAL A 20 -3.72 20.08 -11.50
C VAL A 20 -2.52 21.03 -11.55
N GLU A 21 -2.74 22.27 -11.99
CA GLU A 21 -1.70 23.28 -12.16
C GLU A 21 -1.03 23.71 -10.83
N GLU A 22 -1.72 23.50 -9.71
CA GLU A 22 -1.19 23.78 -8.38
C GLU A 22 -0.44 22.56 -7.83
N ARG A 23 -1.12 21.42 -7.76
CA ARG A 23 -0.63 20.22 -7.07
C ARG A 23 0.59 19.56 -7.69
N VAL A 24 0.87 19.84 -8.97
CA VAL A 24 2.08 19.35 -9.65
C VAL A 24 3.33 20.16 -9.34
N ARG A 25 3.18 21.32 -8.66
CA ARG A 25 4.29 22.20 -8.30
C ARG A 25 4.86 21.93 -6.92
N ASP A 26 4.21 21.05 -6.18
CA ASP A 26 4.61 20.67 -4.83
C ASP A 26 4.48 19.15 -4.63
N TRP A 27 4.77 18.69 -3.44
CA TRP A 27 4.68 17.29 -3.02
C TRP A 27 3.60 17.05 -1.97
N ASP A 28 2.74 18.05 -1.70
CA ASP A 28 1.65 17.95 -0.74
C ASP A 28 0.56 17.00 -1.24
N GLU A 29 -0.25 16.46 -0.33
CA GLU A 29 -1.33 15.52 -0.67
C GLU A 29 -2.25 16.08 -1.75
N VAL A 30 -2.61 15.23 -2.71
CA VAL A 30 -3.45 15.57 -3.88
C VAL A 30 -4.82 16.08 -3.48
N CYS A 31 -5.39 15.54 -2.40
CA CYS A 31 -6.69 15.96 -1.88
C CYS A 31 -6.54 17.10 -0.88
N VAL A 32 -7.56 17.95 -0.81
CA VAL A 32 -7.60 19.05 0.17
C VAL A 32 -7.87 18.47 1.56
N PRO A 33 -6.93 18.53 2.51
CA PRO A 33 -7.17 18.02 3.85
C PRO A 33 -8.38 18.69 4.50
N GLY A 34 -9.24 17.92 5.14
CA GLY A 34 -10.39 18.43 5.87
C GLY A 34 -11.51 19.05 5.04
N ALA A 35 -11.41 19.07 3.69
CA ALA A 35 -12.42 19.72 2.83
C ALA A 35 -13.85 19.16 3.00
N LEU A 36 -13.99 17.89 3.39
CA LEU A 36 -15.29 17.29 3.66
C LEU A 36 -15.74 17.41 5.12
N LEU A 37 -14.91 17.93 6.03
CA LEU A 37 -15.30 18.01 7.46
C LEU A 37 -16.65 18.70 7.68
N PRO A 38 -17.00 19.80 6.98
CA PRO A 38 -18.31 20.45 7.16
C PRO A 38 -19.50 19.60 6.74
N ILE A 39 -19.28 18.62 5.85
CA ILE A 39 -20.34 17.79 5.29
C ILE A 39 -20.13 16.31 5.56
N ILE A 40 -19.10 15.94 6.31
CA ILE A 40 -18.74 14.53 6.52
C ILE A 40 -19.82 13.76 7.29
N GLY A 41 -20.53 14.39 8.20
CA GLY A 41 -21.70 13.84 8.86
C GLY A 41 -22.80 13.47 7.86
N GLN A 42 -23.09 14.37 6.88
CA GLN A 42 -24.04 14.11 5.81
C GLN A 42 -23.60 12.97 4.88
N GLN A 43 -22.30 12.83 4.65
CA GLN A 43 -21.75 11.70 3.88
C GLN A 43 -21.83 10.39 4.66
N ALA A 44 -21.63 10.43 5.97
CA ALA A 44 -21.84 9.28 6.87
C ALA A 44 -23.32 8.87 6.93
N ASP A 45 -24.27 9.83 6.91
CA ASP A 45 -25.70 9.59 6.86
C ASP A 45 -26.18 8.84 5.60
N ARG A 46 -25.36 8.76 4.58
CA ARG A 46 -25.66 7.90 3.42
C ARG A 46 -25.64 6.41 3.77
N CYS A 47 -25.12 6.03 4.93
CA CYS A 47 -25.10 4.65 5.39
C CYS A 47 -26.49 4.18 5.78
N MET A 48 -26.94 3.06 5.18
CA MET A 48 -28.25 2.46 5.47
C MET A 48 -28.31 1.65 6.76
N ASP A 49 -27.19 1.52 7.47
CA ASP A 49 -27.07 0.66 8.66
C ASP A 49 -27.58 -0.78 8.38
N CYS A 50 -27.00 -1.43 7.38
CA CYS A 50 -27.46 -2.74 6.91
C CYS A 50 -27.31 -3.80 8.00
N GLY A 51 -28.36 -4.58 8.26
CA GLY A 51 -28.33 -5.71 9.21
C GLY A 51 -27.32 -6.81 8.83
N ILE A 52 -26.94 -6.90 7.54
CA ILE A 52 -25.83 -7.69 7.04
C ILE A 52 -24.88 -6.73 6.31
N PRO A 53 -23.83 -6.22 6.99
CA PRO A 53 -22.96 -5.20 6.42
C PRO A 53 -21.88 -5.81 5.52
N PHE A 54 -22.16 -6.01 4.24
CA PHE A 54 -21.18 -6.53 3.28
C PHE A 54 -19.90 -5.68 3.18
N CYS A 55 -19.99 -4.39 3.47
CA CYS A 55 -18.81 -3.52 3.59
C CYS A 55 -17.85 -3.99 4.69
N HIS A 56 -18.36 -4.58 5.77
CA HIS A 56 -17.63 -5.19 6.87
C HIS A 56 -16.84 -6.42 6.37
N GLU A 57 -17.53 -7.35 5.70
CA GLU A 57 -16.94 -8.56 5.16
C GLU A 57 -15.94 -8.28 4.02
N ALA A 58 -16.17 -7.24 3.25
CA ALA A 58 -15.25 -6.81 2.20
C ALA A 58 -13.96 -6.19 2.75
N CYS A 59 -13.95 -5.77 4.01
CA CYS A 59 -12.77 -5.20 4.66
C CYS A 59 -11.96 -6.29 5.39
N PRO A 60 -10.69 -6.55 5.02
CA PRO A 60 -9.84 -7.54 5.70
C PRO A 60 -9.65 -7.29 7.19
N LEU A 61 -9.81 -6.05 7.64
CA LEU A 61 -9.76 -5.68 9.06
C LEU A 61 -11.08 -5.94 9.79
N GLY A 62 -12.17 -6.24 9.07
CA GLY A 62 -13.50 -6.35 9.66
C GLY A 62 -13.94 -5.03 10.29
N ASN A 63 -13.69 -3.92 9.62
CA ASN A 63 -14.00 -2.58 10.13
C ASN A 63 -15.50 -2.40 10.38
N LEU A 64 -15.85 -1.87 11.55
CA LEU A 64 -17.23 -1.67 12.01
C LEU A 64 -17.87 -0.43 11.38
N ILE A 65 -17.99 -0.48 10.04
CA ILE A 65 -18.29 0.67 9.19
C ILE A 65 -19.66 1.32 9.46
N PRO A 66 -20.77 0.57 9.57
CA PRO A 66 -22.07 1.17 9.91
C PRO A 66 -22.04 1.91 11.24
N GLU A 67 -21.40 1.32 12.25
CA GLU A 67 -21.34 1.87 13.62
C GLU A 67 -20.58 3.20 13.64
N TRP A 68 -19.41 3.29 13.01
CA TRP A 68 -18.70 4.58 13.01
C TRP A 68 -19.40 5.64 12.15
N ASN A 69 -20.08 5.26 11.05
CA ASN A 69 -20.88 6.21 10.27
C ASN A 69 -22.00 6.80 11.10
N ASP A 70 -22.72 5.98 11.88
CA ASP A 70 -23.75 6.44 12.81
C ASP A 70 -23.18 7.40 13.87
N LEU A 71 -22.00 7.11 14.41
CA LEU A 71 -21.35 7.97 15.38
C LEU A 71 -20.91 9.30 14.78
N VAL A 72 -20.35 9.29 13.56
CA VAL A 72 -19.94 10.50 12.85
C VAL A 72 -21.15 11.37 12.48
N SER A 73 -22.25 10.77 12.05
CA SER A 73 -23.48 11.50 11.73
C SER A 73 -24.08 12.22 12.96
N ARG A 74 -23.82 11.71 14.15
CA ARG A 74 -24.22 12.31 15.43
C ARG A 74 -23.14 13.17 16.07
N GLU A 75 -22.04 13.40 15.38
CA GLU A 75 -20.88 14.16 15.86
C GLU A 75 -20.23 13.59 17.13
N ASP A 76 -20.46 12.30 17.44
CA ASP A 76 -19.77 11.61 18.55
C ASP A 76 -18.39 11.10 18.10
N TRP A 77 -17.50 12.04 17.93
CA TRP A 77 -16.17 11.78 17.40
C TRP A 77 -15.32 10.88 18.31
N ARG A 78 -15.46 11.03 19.63
CA ARG A 78 -14.70 10.18 20.57
C ARG A 78 -15.09 8.72 20.41
N ALA A 79 -16.38 8.42 20.39
CA ALA A 79 -16.84 7.05 20.19
C ALA A 79 -16.50 6.53 18.79
N ALA A 80 -16.56 7.38 17.75
CA ALA A 80 -16.15 7.02 16.39
C ALA A 80 -14.67 6.63 16.32
N VAL A 81 -13.77 7.39 16.97
CA VAL A 81 -12.34 7.09 17.08
C VAL A 81 -12.12 5.76 17.82
N GLU A 82 -12.79 5.52 18.92
CA GLU A 82 -12.68 4.26 19.68
C GLU A 82 -13.14 3.08 18.84
N ARG A 83 -14.26 3.23 18.12
CA ARG A 83 -14.82 2.19 17.27
C ARG A 83 -13.91 1.89 16.07
N LEU A 84 -13.34 2.89 15.44
CA LEU A 84 -12.42 2.72 14.33
C LEU A 84 -11.13 2.01 14.76
N HIS A 85 -10.52 2.45 15.88
CA HIS A 85 -9.29 1.84 16.38
C HIS A 85 -9.48 0.43 17.00
N ALA A 86 -10.71 0.00 17.26
CA ALA A 86 -10.97 -1.37 17.70
C ALA A 86 -10.54 -2.41 16.64
N THR A 87 -10.71 -2.07 15.36
CA THR A 87 -10.40 -2.96 14.23
C THR A 87 -9.20 -2.52 13.42
N ASN A 88 -8.83 -1.23 13.39
CA ASN A 88 -7.76 -0.69 12.58
C ASN A 88 -6.70 0.04 13.42
N ASN A 89 -5.44 -0.39 13.33
CA ASN A 89 -4.33 0.27 14.02
C ASN A 89 -4.00 1.65 13.42
N PHE A 90 -4.13 1.78 12.09
CA PHE A 90 -3.58 2.89 11.32
C PHE A 90 -4.56 3.44 10.28
N PRO A 91 -5.71 3.98 10.74
CA PRO A 91 -6.75 4.45 9.82
C PRO A 91 -6.32 5.65 8.98
N GLU A 92 -5.34 6.45 9.42
CA GLU A 92 -4.74 7.50 8.62
C GLU A 92 -4.02 6.97 7.37
N PHE A 93 -3.47 5.75 7.43
CA PHE A 93 -2.81 5.13 6.28
C PHE A 93 -3.83 4.47 5.36
N THR A 94 -4.77 3.70 5.89
CA THR A 94 -5.81 3.06 5.07
C THR A 94 -6.75 4.08 4.46
N GLY A 95 -7.14 5.12 5.18
CA GLY A 95 -7.95 6.22 4.68
C GLY A 95 -7.33 6.97 3.49
N ARG A 96 -6.00 6.97 3.35
CA ARG A 96 -5.28 7.58 2.23
C ARG A 96 -4.94 6.59 1.13
N LEU A 97 -4.46 5.40 1.47
CA LEU A 97 -3.81 4.49 0.53
C LEU A 97 -4.67 3.28 0.12
N CYS A 98 -5.66 2.89 0.93
CA CYS A 98 -6.49 1.72 0.61
C CYS A 98 -7.39 2.00 -0.61
N PRO A 99 -7.51 1.07 -1.57
CA PRO A 99 -8.44 1.21 -2.69
C PRO A 99 -9.90 1.01 -2.28
N ALA A 100 -10.18 0.82 -0.99
CA ALA A 100 -11.50 0.72 -0.36
C ALA A 100 -12.38 -0.43 -0.91
N PRO A 101 -11.97 -1.71 -0.74
CA PRO A 101 -12.83 -2.84 -1.10
C PRO A 101 -14.17 -2.82 -0.35
N CYS A 102 -14.23 -2.20 0.82
CA CYS A 102 -15.45 -1.96 1.56
C CYS A 102 -16.49 -1.12 0.80
N GLU A 103 -16.06 -0.15 -0.01
CA GLU A 103 -16.97 0.63 -0.86
C GLU A 103 -17.51 -0.21 -2.02
N ALA A 104 -16.68 -1.09 -2.59
CA ALA A 104 -17.13 -2.03 -3.62
C ALA A 104 -18.15 -3.05 -3.08
N GLY A 105 -18.01 -3.46 -1.80
CA GLY A 105 -18.96 -4.33 -1.10
C GLY A 105 -20.14 -3.60 -0.45
N CYS A 106 -20.19 -2.26 -0.50
CA CYS A 106 -21.33 -1.52 0.03
C CYS A 106 -22.62 -1.89 -0.69
N VAL A 107 -23.71 -2.14 0.06
CA VAL A 107 -25.02 -2.51 -0.55
C VAL A 107 -25.54 -1.43 -1.48
N LEU A 108 -25.27 -0.15 -1.20
CA LEU A 108 -25.61 0.94 -2.12
C LEU A 108 -24.92 0.80 -3.48
N ALA A 109 -23.74 0.18 -3.56
CA ALA A 109 -23.00 0.02 -4.81
C ALA A 109 -23.69 -0.88 -5.83
N ILE A 110 -24.78 -1.56 -5.47
CA ILE A 110 -25.59 -2.37 -6.40
C ILE A 110 -26.27 -1.47 -7.45
N ASN A 111 -26.80 -0.32 -7.05
CA ASN A 111 -27.59 0.55 -7.91
C ASN A 111 -27.48 2.05 -7.62
N GLN A 112 -26.61 2.43 -6.69
CA GLN A 112 -26.34 3.80 -6.27
C GLN A 112 -24.85 3.98 -6.01
N PRO A 113 -24.33 5.21 -6.01
CA PRO A 113 -22.97 5.45 -5.53
C PRO A 113 -22.81 5.02 -4.07
N ALA A 114 -21.82 4.19 -3.77
CA ALA A 114 -21.52 3.73 -2.42
C ALA A 114 -21.38 4.88 -1.40
N VAL A 115 -21.42 4.57 -0.12
CA VAL A 115 -20.95 5.50 0.94
C VAL A 115 -19.47 5.80 0.71
N THR A 116 -19.03 7.03 0.91
CA THR A 116 -17.61 7.42 0.83
C THR A 116 -16.84 6.99 2.09
N ILE A 117 -16.81 5.68 2.33
CA ILE A 117 -16.32 5.04 3.56
C ILE A 117 -14.88 5.45 3.86
N LYS A 118 -14.03 5.42 2.84
CA LYS A 118 -12.62 5.78 2.94
C LYS A 118 -12.42 7.22 3.42
N ASN A 119 -13.22 8.15 2.93
CA ASN A 119 -13.12 9.56 3.33
C ASN A 119 -13.64 9.77 4.76
N VAL A 120 -14.69 9.06 5.18
CA VAL A 120 -15.17 9.09 6.58
C VAL A 120 -14.10 8.51 7.52
N GLU A 121 -13.50 7.37 7.18
CA GLU A 121 -12.38 6.77 7.93
C GLU A 121 -11.23 7.76 8.12
N CYS A 122 -10.81 8.41 7.04
CA CYS A 122 -9.72 9.38 7.05
C CYS A 122 -10.07 10.60 7.92
N ALA A 123 -11.30 11.13 7.80
CA ALA A 123 -11.76 12.26 8.61
C ALA A 123 -11.78 11.93 10.12
N ILE A 124 -12.21 10.71 10.49
CA ILE A 124 -12.15 10.27 11.90
C ILE A 124 -10.69 10.23 12.37
N ALA A 125 -9.80 9.68 11.55
CA ALA A 125 -8.39 9.56 11.90
C ALA A 125 -7.70 10.93 12.05
N ASP A 126 -7.90 11.84 11.11
CA ASP A 126 -7.29 13.17 11.15
C ASP A 126 -7.79 13.96 12.36
N ARG A 127 -9.09 13.98 12.59
CA ARG A 127 -9.70 14.61 13.76
C ARG A 127 -9.21 14.00 15.08
N ALA A 128 -9.00 12.67 15.12
CA ALA A 128 -8.45 12.01 16.29
C ALA A 128 -7.06 12.55 16.68
N TRP A 129 -6.24 12.90 15.71
CA TRP A 129 -4.93 13.49 15.95
C TRP A 129 -5.03 14.97 16.31
N GLU A 130 -5.85 15.75 15.62
CA GLU A 130 -6.06 17.18 15.87
C GLU A 130 -6.59 17.43 17.28
N GLU A 131 -7.54 16.62 17.76
CA GLU A 131 -8.17 16.77 19.06
C GLU A 131 -7.52 15.93 20.18
N GLY A 132 -6.41 15.23 19.87
CA GLY A 132 -5.72 14.38 20.88
C GLY A 132 -6.55 13.19 21.39
N LEU A 133 -7.47 12.67 20.57
CA LEU A 133 -8.33 11.53 20.92
C LEU A 133 -7.64 10.17 20.76
N ALA A 134 -6.45 10.14 20.20
CA ALA A 134 -5.64 8.94 20.01
C ALA A 134 -4.34 8.97 20.83
N PRO A 135 -4.38 9.04 22.17
CA PRO A 135 -3.19 9.06 23.01
C PRO A 135 -2.44 7.73 22.97
N PRO A 136 -1.15 7.71 23.31
CA PRO A 136 -0.41 6.47 23.52
C PRO A 136 -1.10 5.58 24.57
N ARG A 137 -1.09 4.27 24.35
CA ARG A 137 -1.67 3.25 25.24
C ARG A 137 -0.59 2.26 25.66
N PRO A 138 0.31 2.62 26.58
CA PRO A 138 1.29 1.69 27.11
C PRO A 138 0.59 0.54 27.85
N PRO A 139 1.16 -0.67 27.90
CA PRO A 139 0.57 -1.78 28.60
C PRO A 139 0.58 -1.54 30.13
N ASP A 140 -0.49 -1.94 30.80
CA ASP A 140 -0.60 -1.86 32.27
C ASP A 140 0.42 -2.77 32.96
N ARG A 141 0.77 -3.89 32.31
CA ARG A 141 1.67 -4.92 32.85
C ARG A 141 2.51 -5.54 31.74
N LEU A 142 3.80 -5.74 32.04
CA LEU A 142 4.70 -6.48 31.15
C LEU A 142 4.54 -7.99 31.34
N SER A 143 4.55 -8.73 30.25
CA SER A 143 4.44 -10.20 30.21
C SER A 143 5.76 -10.91 30.59
N GLY A 144 6.88 -10.21 30.58
CA GLY A 144 8.23 -10.78 30.70
C GLY A 144 8.72 -11.47 29.43
N ARG A 145 7.94 -11.46 28.34
CA ARG A 145 8.33 -12.05 27.03
C ARG A 145 8.88 -11.00 26.09
N THR A 146 9.75 -11.44 25.20
CA THR A 146 10.47 -10.60 24.23
C THR A 146 10.17 -11.02 22.81
N VAL A 147 9.91 -10.07 21.91
CA VAL A 147 9.62 -10.34 20.49
C VAL A 147 10.49 -9.45 19.59
N ALA A 148 11.13 -10.06 18.61
CA ALA A 148 11.73 -9.35 17.48
C ALA A 148 10.77 -9.31 16.30
N VAL A 149 10.55 -8.12 15.74
CA VAL A 149 9.82 -7.93 14.48
C VAL A 149 10.81 -7.46 13.42
N ILE A 150 10.94 -8.19 12.32
CA ILE A 150 11.88 -7.87 11.24
C ILE A 150 11.10 -7.20 10.10
N GLY A 151 11.36 -5.93 9.88
CA GLY A 151 10.66 -5.05 8.95
C GLY A 151 9.66 -4.13 9.64
N SER A 152 9.66 -2.87 9.24
CA SER A 152 8.82 -1.79 9.79
C SER A 152 7.76 -1.29 8.82
N GLY A 153 7.41 -2.08 7.80
CA GLY A 153 6.25 -1.81 6.95
C GLY A 153 4.92 -1.97 7.70
N PRO A 154 3.77 -1.79 7.04
CA PRO A 154 2.45 -1.83 7.68
C PRO A 154 2.19 -3.08 8.53
N THR A 155 2.62 -4.25 8.05
CA THR A 155 2.49 -5.53 8.77
C THR A 155 3.31 -5.53 10.05
N GLY A 156 4.59 -5.15 9.95
CA GLY A 156 5.51 -5.13 11.10
C GLY A 156 5.08 -4.11 12.16
N LEU A 157 4.64 -2.93 11.73
CA LEU A 157 4.13 -1.90 12.66
C LEU A 157 2.86 -2.37 13.37
N ALA A 158 1.90 -2.99 12.65
CA ALA A 158 0.67 -3.50 13.25
C ALA A 158 0.96 -4.64 14.25
N ALA A 159 1.83 -5.58 13.89
CA ALA A 159 2.26 -6.65 14.79
C ALA A 159 2.97 -6.09 16.03
N ALA A 160 3.90 -5.16 15.85
CA ALA A 160 4.65 -4.56 16.94
C ALA A 160 3.74 -3.79 17.91
N GLN A 161 2.80 -2.98 17.41
CA GLN A 161 1.88 -2.24 18.25
C GLN A 161 0.98 -3.17 19.07
N GLN A 162 0.37 -4.19 18.44
CA GLN A 162 -0.49 -5.15 19.15
C GLN A 162 0.28 -5.90 20.23
N LEU A 163 1.48 -6.40 19.92
CA LEU A 163 2.31 -7.11 20.89
C LEU A 163 2.82 -6.22 22.03
N THR A 164 3.19 -4.97 21.73
CA THR A 164 3.59 -3.99 22.75
C THR A 164 2.41 -3.72 23.71
N ARG A 165 1.21 -3.46 23.18
CA ARG A 165 0.00 -3.22 23.99
C ARG A 165 -0.43 -4.46 24.79
N ALA A 166 -0.12 -5.67 24.31
CA ALA A 166 -0.33 -6.92 25.06
C ALA A 166 0.70 -7.12 26.20
N GLY A 167 1.67 -6.23 26.33
CA GLY A 167 2.67 -6.27 27.41
C GLY A 167 3.98 -6.95 27.05
N HIS A 168 4.20 -7.34 25.79
CA HIS A 168 5.49 -7.89 25.39
C HIS A 168 6.53 -6.79 25.19
N THR A 169 7.81 -7.12 25.43
CA THR A 169 8.92 -6.24 25.08
C THR A 169 9.26 -6.44 23.61
N VAL A 170 8.94 -5.46 22.78
CA VAL A 170 9.05 -5.55 21.32
C VAL A 170 10.20 -4.71 20.79
N ALA A 171 11.05 -5.30 19.93
CA ALA A 171 12.02 -4.59 19.12
C ALA A 171 11.73 -4.81 17.63
N VAL A 172 11.61 -3.71 16.89
CA VAL A 172 11.45 -3.70 15.44
C VAL A 172 12.80 -3.43 14.79
N TYR A 173 13.27 -4.35 13.95
CA TYR A 173 14.50 -4.22 13.18
C TYR A 173 14.18 -3.73 11.79
N GLU A 174 14.80 -2.63 11.39
CA GLU A 174 14.63 -2.02 10.08
C GLU A 174 15.98 -1.83 9.40
N ARG A 175 16.11 -2.30 8.16
CA ARG A 175 17.36 -2.17 7.40
C ARG A 175 17.66 -0.73 6.98
N ASP A 176 16.61 0.05 6.72
CA ASP A 176 16.74 1.45 6.36
C ASP A 176 17.02 2.32 7.60
N ASP A 177 17.45 3.55 7.38
CA ASP A 177 17.80 4.51 8.43
C ASP A 177 16.58 5.00 9.22
N ARG A 178 15.37 4.87 8.67
CA ARG A 178 14.11 5.23 9.34
C ARG A 178 13.03 4.17 9.13
N PRO A 179 12.10 4.00 10.10
CA PRO A 179 11.02 3.05 9.97
C PRO A 179 9.93 3.52 9.00
N GLY A 180 9.15 2.57 8.46
CA GLY A 180 7.97 2.83 7.66
C GLY A 180 7.87 2.00 6.38
N GLY A 181 8.96 1.35 5.95
CA GLY A 181 8.99 0.55 4.74
C GLY A 181 8.51 1.32 3.51
N LEU A 182 7.61 0.74 2.72
CA LEU A 182 7.08 1.40 1.51
C LEU A 182 6.28 2.68 1.79
N MET A 183 5.70 2.85 2.97
CA MET A 183 5.01 4.10 3.32
C MET A 183 5.97 5.29 3.40
N ARG A 184 7.24 5.04 3.74
CA ARG A 184 8.29 6.05 3.74
C ARG A 184 8.99 6.17 2.40
N TYR A 185 9.50 5.05 1.90
CA TYR A 185 10.44 5.07 0.77
C TYR A 185 9.82 4.71 -0.58
N GLY A 186 8.65 4.08 -0.62
CA GLY A 186 7.98 3.69 -1.86
C GLY A 186 6.89 4.65 -2.30
N ILE A 187 6.02 5.04 -1.39
CA ILE A 187 4.85 5.87 -1.66
C ILE A 187 5.25 7.34 -1.67
N PRO A 188 4.95 8.09 -2.73
CA PRO A 188 5.25 9.52 -2.79
C PRO A 188 4.47 10.36 -1.76
N ALA A 189 5.02 11.50 -1.33
CA ALA A 189 4.42 12.38 -0.35
C ALA A 189 3.05 12.92 -0.81
N PHE A 190 2.85 13.14 -2.11
CA PHE A 190 1.56 13.58 -2.65
C PHE A 190 0.40 12.56 -2.51
N LYS A 191 0.71 11.31 -2.09
CA LYS A 191 -0.28 10.29 -1.69
C LYS A 191 -0.34 10.09 -0.17
N LEU A 192 0.78 10.26 0.51
CA LEU A 192 0.90 10.13 1.97
C LEU A 192 2.05 11.02 2.47
N GLU A 193 1.71 12.13 3.08
CA GLU A 193 2.69 12.98 3.74
C GLU A 193 3.34 12.28 4.93
N LYS A 194 4.66 12.42 5.06
CA LYS A 194 5.43 11.61 6.02
C LYS A 194 5.17 11.96 7.49
N HIS A 195 4.61 13.15 7.77
CA HIS A 195 4.22 13.52 9.13
C HIS A 195 3.15 12.59 9.72
N HIS A 196 2.26 12.01 8.89
CA HIS A 196 1.29 11.00 9.35
C HIS A 196 1.98 9.75 9.88
N LEU A 197 3.06 9.34 9.22
CA LEU A 197 3.86 8.20 9.66
C LEU A 197 4.65 8.54 10.93
N GLU A 198 5.29 9.71 10.99
CA GLU A 198 6.10 10.12 12.14
C GLU A 198 5.27 10.18 13.43
N ARG A 199 4.13 10.87 13.42
CA ARG A 199 3.27 10.95 14.61
C ARG A 199 2.83 9.57 15.12
N ARG A 200 2.61 8.60 14.21
CA ARG A 200 2.27 7.23 14.59
C ARG A 200 3.47 6.49 15.19
N LEU A 201 4.65 6.65 14.62
CA LEU A 201 5.88 6.07 15.16
C LEU A 201 6.21 6.64 16.54
N GLU A 202 6.00 7.94 16.77
CA GLU A 202 6.16 8.57 18.08
C GLU A 202 5.20 7.99 19.10
N GLN A 203 3.93 7.82 18.75
CA GLN A 203 2.96 7.14 19.60
C GLN A 203 3.42 5.73 19.98
N MET A 204 3.88 4.94 19.00
CA MET A 204 4.35 3.57 19.27
C MET A 204 5.61 3.56 20.16
N ARG A 205 6.53 4.52 20.00
CA ARG A 205 7.68 4.70 20.91
C ARG A 205 7.21 5.01 22.34
N ALA A 206 6.24 5.90 22.48
CA ALA A 206 5.65 6.24 23.78
C ALA A 206 4.89 5.06 24.42
N GLU A 207 4.36 4.14 23.63
CA GLU A 207 3.75 2.88 24.09
C GLU A 207 4.80 1.84 24.52
N GLY A 208 6.08 1.99 24.12
CA GLY A 208 7.18 1.10 24.53
C GLY A 208 7.81 0.30 23.39
N THR A 209 7.33 0.41 22.14
CA THR A 209 7.95 -0.21 20.97
C THR A 209 9.34 0.37 20.71
N ARG A 210 10.33 -0.48 20.54
CA ARG A 210 11.72 -0.08 20.28
C ARG A 210 12.09 -0.29 18.83
N PHE A 211 12.51 0.77 18.13
CA PHE A 211 12.99 0.68 16.75
C PHE A 211 14.52 0.57 16.71
N ARG A 212 15.03 -0.34 15.88
CA ARG A 212 16.43 -0.59 15.57
C ARG A 212 16.62 -0.41 14.07
N THR A 213 16.89 0.81 13.67
CA THR A 213 17.11 1.20 12.28
C THR A 213 18.54 0.94 11.83
N SER A 214 18.82 1.08 10.53
CA SER A 214 20.12 0.79 9.91
C SER A 214 20.65 -0.60 10.30
N THR A 215 19.76 -1.58 10.42
CA THR A 215 20.08 -2.94 10.89
C THR A 215 19.37 -3.97 10.02
N ALA A 216 20.05 -4.45 8.98
CA ALA A 216 19.58 -5.56 8.15
C ALA A 216 19.86 -6.90 8.84
N VAL A 217 18.79 -7.60 9.19
CA VAL A 217 18.92 -8.93 9.78
C VAL A 217 19.37 -9.93 8.72
N GLY A 218 20.43 -10.67 9.03
CA GLY A 218 21.15 -11.54 8.12
C GLY A 218 22.49 -10.97 7.69
N ARG A 219 22.57 -9.65 7.47
CA ARG A 219 23.82 -8.96 7.10
C ARG A 219 24.51 -8.31 8.31
N ASP A 220 23.80 -7.42 9.02
CA ASP A 220 24.40 -6.60 10.10
C ASP A 220 24.28 -7.29 11.47
N ILE A 221 23.26 -8.14 11.64
CA ILE A 221 23.07 -9.04 12.76
C ILE A 221 22.65 -10.41 12.23
N LYS A 222 23.25 -11.48 12.76
CA LYS A 222 22.87 -12.84 12.35
C LYS A 222 21.46 -13.17 12.79
N ALA A 223 20.70 -13.81 11.91
CA ALA A 223 19.31 -14.18 12.19
C ALA A 223 19.19 -15.17 13.36
N ASP A 224 20.16 -16.09 13.52
CA ASP A 224 20.22 -17.02 14.66
C ASP A 224 20.47 -16.31 16.00
N GLU A 225 21.18 -15.19 16.03
CA GLU A 225 21.33 -14.38 17.24
C GLU A 225 19.98 -13.84 17.72
N LEU A 226 19.14 -13.36 16.80
CA LEU A 226 17.79 -12.90 17.15
C LEU A 226 16.94 -14.03 17.72
N ARG A 227 16.99 -15.20 17.09
CA ARG A 227 16.24 -16.37 17.54
C ARG A 227 16.69 -16.86 18.94
N THR A 228 17.95 -16.67 19.28
CA THR A 228 18.48 -17.01 20.63
C THR A 228 18.13 -15.94 21.66
N ARG A 229 18.01 -14.68 21.24
CA ARG A 229 17.84 -13.52 22.12
C ARG A 229 16.38 -13.22 22.44
N TYR A 230 15.48 -13.59 21.56
CA TYR A 230 14.04 -13.30 21.68
C TYR A 230 13.23 -14.58 21.81
N ASP A 231 12.14 -14.52 22.58
CA ASP A 231 11.22 -15.65 22.75
C ASP A 231 10.43 -15.96 21.47
N ALA A 232 10.21 -14.96 20.58
CA ALA A 232 9.63 -15.13 19.26
C ALA A 232 10.18 -14.11 18.26
N VAL A 233 10.16 -14.49 16.98
CA VAL A 233 10.57 -13.66 15.83
C VAL A 233 9.44 -13.59 14.82
N VAL A 234 9.07 -12.37 14.38
CA VAL A 234 8.09 -12.13 13.33
C VAL A 234 8.80 -11.57 12.10
N ILE A 235 8.67 -12.24 10.97
CA ILE A 235 9.20 -11.78 9.68
C ILE A 235 8.09 -11.03 8.94
N ALA A 236 8.30 -9.72 8.75
CA ALA A 236 7.40 -8.78 8.11
C ALA A 236 8.14 -7.88 7.10
N THR A 237 9.12 -8.47 6.39
CA THR A 237 10.05 -7.75 5.49
C THR A 237 9.41 -7.29 4.17
N GLY A 238 8.16 -7.68 3.91
CA GLY A 238 7.49 -7.41 2.65
C GLY A 238 8.00 -8.29 1.50
N ALA A 239 7.51 -8.01 0.30
CA ALA A 239 7.99 -8.58 -0.95
C ALA A 239 8.91 -7.56 -1.63
N THR A 240 10.22 -7.79 -1.60
CA THR A 240 11.25 -6.85 -2.05
C THR A 240 12.10 -7.40 -3.20
N ALA A 241 11.97 -8.68 -3.53
CA ALA A 241 12.57 -9.28 -4.72
C ALA A 241 11.73 -8.90 -5.96
N TRP A 242 12.18 -7.89 -6.71
CA TRP A 242 11.48 -7.41 -7.91
C TRP A 242 11.49 -8.45 -9.03
N ARG A 243 10.49 -8.36 -9.89
CA ARG A 243 10.43 -9.13 -11.13
C ARG A 243 11.25 -8.43 -12.19
N GLU A 244 11.97 -9.23 -12.98
CA GLU A 244 12.84 -8.74 -14.03
C GLU A 244 12.16 -8.81 -15.40
N LEU A 245 12.66 -7.99 -16.35
CA LEU A 245 12.27 -7.99 -17.75
C LEU A 245 13.45 -8.42 -18.62
N PRO A 246 13.58 -9.70 -18.97
CA PRO A 246 14.73 -10.23 -19.69
C PRO A 246 14.59 -10.00 -21.21
N VAL A 247 14.67 -8.73 -21.63
CA VAL A 247 14.65 -8.33 -23.04
C VAL A 247 15.99 -7.72 -23.42
N PRO A 248 16.38 -7.74 -24.73
CA PRO A 248 17.59 -7.08 -25.20
C PRO A 248 17.64 -5.59 -24.81
N GLY A 249 18.81 -5.12 -24.38
CA GLY A 249 19.02 -3.74 -23.94
C GLY A 249 18.64 -3.46 -22.49
N ARG A 250 18.23 -4.49 -21.71
CA ARG A 250 17.91 -4.34 -20.27
C ARG A 250 19.09 -3.77 -19.47
N GLU A 251 20.30 -4.04 -19.89
CA GLU A 251 21.55 -3.60 -19.28
C GLU A 251 21.92 -2.14 -19.56
N LEU A 252 21.21 -1.45 -20.44
CA LEU A 252 21.50 -0.06 -20.80
C LEU A 252 21.32 0.88 -19.61
N THR A 253 22.21 1.85 -19.51
CA THR A 253 22.10 2.97 -18.56
C THR A 253 20.80 3.73 -18.81
N GLY A 254 20.02 4.00 -17.75
CA GLY A 254 18.70 4.63 -17.83
C GLY A 254 17.54 3.63 -17.79
N VAL A 255 17.81 2.30 -17.70
CA VAL A 255 16.77 1.28 -17.45
C VAL A 255 16.89 0.81 -16.01
N HIS A 256 15.94 1.22 -15.16
CA HIS A 256 15.97 1.03 -13.71
C HIS A 256 14.71 0.34 -13.19
N GLN A 257 14.81 -0.27 -12.01
CA GLN A 257 13.63 -0.70 -11.27
C GLN A 257 12.92 0.51 -10.63
N ALA A 258 11.61 0.48 -10.54
CA ALA A 258 10.82 1.54 -9.89
C ALA A 258 11.29 1.82 -8.46
N MET A 259 11.72 0.76 -7.74
CA MET A 259 12.23 0.87 -6.37
C MET A 259 13.69 1.33 -6.25
N GLU A 260 14.35 1.65 -7.35
CA GLU A 260 15.58 2.46 -7.35
C GLU A 260 15.25 3.96 -7.47
N TYR A 261 14.17 4.29 -8.17
CA TYR A 261 13.74 5.65 -8.46
C TYR A 261 12.93 6.30 -7.31
N LEU A 262 11.85 5.64 -6.88
CA LEU A 262 10.94 6.20 -5.86
C LEU A 262 11.61 6.50 -4.52
N PRO A 263 12.48 5.62 -3.96
CA PRO A 263 13.17 5.93 -2.71
C PRO A 263 14.08 7.15 -2.80
N LEU A 264 14.75 7.37 -3.93
CA LEU A 264 15.61 8.54 -4.14
C LEU A 264 14.78 9.83 -4.17
N SER A 265 13.64 9.80 -4.85
CA SER A 265 12.72 10.95 -4.87
C SER A 265 12.15 11.25 -3.48
N ASN A 266 11.73 10.23 -2.71
CA ASN A 266 11.27 10.42 -1.34
C ASN A 266 12.37 10.97 -0.42
N ARG A 267 13.62 10.55 -0.59
CA ARG A 267 14.77 11.09 0.17
C ARG A 267 15.05 12.56 -0.15
N VAL A 268 14.81 12.99 -1.38
CA VAL A 268 14.86 14.42 -1.72
C VAL A 268 13.73 15.17 -1.00
N GLY A 269 12.50 14.64 -1.03
CA GLY A 269 11.35 15.25 -0.35
C GLY A 269 11.50 15.33 1.17
N GLU A 270 12.22 14.39 1.79
CA GLU A 270 12.52 14.41 3.24
C GLU A 270 13.81 15.20 3.59
N GLY A 271 14.51 15.76 2.59
CA GLY A 271 15.70 16.59 2.79
C GLY A 271 17.00 15.81 3.02
N ASP A 272 17.00 14.49 2.78
CA ASP A 272 18.21 13.66 2.90
C ASP A 272 19.16 13.85 1.73
N LEU A 273 18.61 14.19 0.57
CA LEU A 273 19.34 14.47 -0.66
C LEU A 273 18.94 15.84 -1.18
N GLU A 274 19.89 16.60 -1.67
CA GLU A 274 19.66 17.88 -2.30
C GLU A 274 18.99 17.71 -3.69
N THR A 275 19.42 16.69 -4.43
CA THR A 275 18.87 16.30 -5.73
C THR A 275 18.91 14.78 -5.90
N SER A 276 17.97 14.23 -6.67
CA SER A 276 18.00 12.81 -7.02
C SER A 276 19.06 12.53 -8.08
N PRO A 277 19.95 11.54 -7.89
CA PRO A 277 20.86 11.09 -8.93
C PRO A 277 20.14 10.42 -10.12
N LEU A 278 18.89 10.04 -9.92
CA LEU A 278 18.03 9.42 -10.92
C LEU A 278 16.76 10.29 -11.08
N SER A 279 16.90 11.45 -11.74
CA SER A 279 15.80 12.38 -12.00
C SER A 279 15.18 12.20 -13.36
N ALA A 280 13.85 12.42 -13.46
CA ALA A 280 13.08 12.43 -14.70
C ALA A 280 13.10 13.81 -15.43
N ALA A 281 13.69 14.84 -14.83
CA ALA A 281 13.67 16.20 -15.35
C ALA A 281 14.16 16.27 -16.80
N GLY A 282 13.32 16.81 -17.71
CA GLY A 282 13.62 16.98 -19.13
C GLY A 282 13.71 15.69 -19.96
N LYS A 283 13.40 14.53 -19.39
CA LYS A 283 13.53 13.22 -20.04
C LYS A 283 12.20 12.71 -20.60
N HIS A 284 12.31 11.88 -21.63
CA HIS A 284 11.23 11.00 -22.07
C HIS A 284 11.22 9.76 -21.18
N VAL A 285 10.19 9.62 -20.36
CA VAL A 285 10.07 8.54 -19.37
C VAL A 285 9.09 7.49 -19.86
N VAL A 286 9.50 6.22 -19.86
CA VAL A 286 8.61 5.10 -20.12
C VAL A 286 8.56 4.19 -18.88
N ILE A 287 7.35 3.94 -18.38
CA ILE A 287 7.09 3.10 -17.21
C ILE A 287 6.50 1.78 -17.69
N VAL A 288 7.16 0.67 -17.38
CA VAL A 288 6.69 -0.66 -17.77
C VAL A 288 5.98 -1.32 -16.58
N GLY A 289 4.65 -1.36 -16.63
CA GLY A 289 3.76 -1.91 -15.60
C GLY A 289 2.57 -1.00 -15.29
N GLY A 290 1.35 -1.54 -15.38
CA GLY A 290 0.07 -0.81 -15.25
C GLY A 290 -0.43 -0.61 -13.81
N GLY A 291 0.30 -1.07 -12.79
CA GLY A 291 -0.13 -1.04 -11.38
C GLY A 291 0.14 0.29 -10.66
N ASP A 292 -0.21 0.32 -9.36
CA ASP A 292 -0.08 1.51 -8.50
C ASP A 292 1.37 2.03 -8.39
N THR A 293 2.36 1.14 -8.34
CA THR A 293 3.78 1.53 -8.37
C THR A 293 4.13 2.28 -9.66
N GLY A 294 3.56 1.86 -10.81
CA GLY A 294 3.73 2.57 -12.07
C GLY A 294 3.07 3.96 -12.04
N ALA A 295 1.89 4.08 -11.44
CA ALA A 295 1.22 5.37 -11.26
C ALA A 295 1.98 6.29 -10.29
N ASP A 296 2.67 5.74 -9.28
CA ASP A 296 3.54 6.49 -8.38
C ASP A 296 4.77 7.04 -9.12
N CYS A 297 5.41 6.22 -9.95
CA CYS A 297 6.50 6.66 -10.82
C CYS A 297 6.04 7.75 -11.80
N LEU A 298 4.84 7.61 -12.36
CA LEU A 298 4.27 8.58 -13.31
C LEU A 298 4.06 9.95 -12.64
N GLY A 299 3.37 9.99 -11.49
CA GLY A 299 3.13 11.23 -10.76
C GLY A 299 4.42 11.89 -10.25
N THR A 300 5.41 11.09 -9.88
CA THR A 300 6.75 11.56 -9.51
C THR A 300 7.46 12.18 -10.71
N ALA A 301 7.48 11.49 -11.86
CA ALA A 301 8.14 12.00 -13.08
C ALA A 301 7.50 13.29 -13.60
N VAL A 302 6.17 13.43 -13.50
CA VAL A 302 5.47 14.67 -13.85
C VAL A 302 5.94 15.83 -12.96
N ARG A 303 6.03 15.63 -11.64
CA ARG A 303 6.49 16.66 -10.69
C ARG A 303 7.96 17.02 -10.85
N GLU A 304 8.78 16.07 -11.25
CA GLU A 304 10.18 16.34 -11.59
C GLU A 304 10.37 17.07 -12.94
N GLY A 305 9.31 17.28 -13.71
CA GLY A 305 9.36 17.99 -14.98
C GLY A 305 9.83 17.14 -16.17
N ALA A 306 9.39 15.91 -16.25
CA ALA A 306 9.64 15.04 -17.42
C ALA A 306 9.11 15.69 -18.72
N ALA A 307 9.84 15.54 -19.81
CA ALA A 307 9.43 16.02 -21.13
C ALA A 307 8.20 15.24 -21.65
N SER A 308 8.14 13.94 -21.40
CA SER A 308 6.96 13.12 -21.61
C SER A 308 6.97 11.92 -20.68
N VAL A 309 5.78 11.40 -20.35
CA VAL A 309 5.62 10.17 -19.54
C VAL A 309 4.64 9.23 -20.23
N THR A 310 5.03 7.97 -20.40
CA THR A 310 4.17 6.91 -20.93
C THR A 310 4.21 5.70 -20.00
N GLN A 311 3.05 5.21 -19.58
CA GLN A 311 2.94 3.98 -18.80
C GLN A 311 2.39 2.85 -19.67
N LEU A 312 3.05 1.70 -19.66
CA LEU A 312 2.66 0.51 -20.42
C LEU A 312 1.94 -0.47 -19.51
N ASP A 313 0.76 -0.92 -19.93
CA ASP A 313 0.06 -2.05 -19.33
C ASP A 313 -0.05 -3.20 -20.33
N ILE A 314 0.40 -4.38 -19.94
CA ILE A 314 0.33 -5.59 -20.77
C ILE A 314 -1.11 -6.10 -20.98
N TYR A 315 -2.01 -5.65 -20.17
CA TYR A 315 -3.40 -6.03 -20.25
C TYR A 315 -4.22 -5.06 -21.11
N ALA A 316 -5.34 -5.54 -21.65
CA ALA A 316 -6.29 -4.71 -22.36
C ALA A 316 -6.86 -3.58 -21.48
N LEU A 317 -7.34 -2.53 -22.11
CA LEU A 317 -8.06 -1.45 -21.42
C LEU A 317 -9.21 -2.05 -20.60
N PRO A 318 -9.24 -1.81 -19.28
CA PRO A 318 -10.36 -2.28 -18.47
C PRO A 318 -11.68 -1.62 -18.84
N GLU A 319 -12.80 -2.28 -18.55
CA GLU A 319 -14.13 -1.70 -18.66
C GLU A 319 -14.30 -0.53 -17.68
N ALA A 320 -15.15 0.43 -18.03
CA ALA A 320 -15.42 1.60 -17.18
C ALA A 320 -16.17 1.23 -15.90
N GLU A 321 -16.98 0.18 -15.96
CA GLU A 321 -17.80 -0.31 -14.87
C GLU A 321 -17.48 -1.78 -14.56
N ARG A 322 -17.96 -2.27 -13.42
CA ARG A 322 -17.85 -3.66 -13.02
C ARG A 322 -18.54 -4.56 -14.06
N ASN A 323 -17.89 -5.64 -14.43
CA ASN A 323 -18.53 -6.71 -15.20
C ASN A 323 -19.23 -7.67 -14.24
N GLU A 324 -20.55 -7.58 -14.15
CA GLU A 324 -21.34 -8.38 -13.20
C GLU A 324 -21.34 -9.89 -13.52
N ASP A 325 -21.00 -10.29 -14.74
CA ASP A 325 -20.92 -11.72 -15.12
C ASP A 325 -19.62 -12.38 -14.60
N THR A 326 -18.51 -11.62 -14.55
CA THR A 326 -17.19 -12.13 -14.17
C THR A 326 -16.76 -11.71 -12.77
N GLU A 327 -17.22 -10.58 -12.30
CA GLU A 327 -16.91 -10.00 -10.98
C GLU A 327 -18.19 -9.47 -10.30
N PRO A 328 -19.19 -10.35 -10.02
CA PRO A 328 -20.48 -9.92 -9.48
C PRO A 328 -20.33 -9.25 -8.13
N TRP A 329 -21.22 -8.31 -7.81
CA TRP A 329 -21.31 -7.77 -6.47
C TRP A 329 -21.56 -8.93 -5.45
N PRO A 330 -20.91 -8.97 -4.27
CA PRO A 330 -20.10 -7.92 -3.63
C PRO A 330 -18.59 -8.03 -3.84
N THR A 331 -18.12 -8.81 -4.80
CA THR A 331 -16.69 -9.02 -5.01
C THR A 331 -15.97 -7.71 -5.34
N TYR A 332 -14.68 -7.62 -4.96
CA TYR A 332 -13.87 -6.46 -5.33
C TYR A 332 -13.46 -6.56 -6.81
N PRO A 333 -13.87 -5.60 -7.66
CA PRO A 333 -13.51 -5.66 -9.07
C PRO A 333 -12.02 -5.37 -9.24
N MET A 334 -11.28 -6.37 -9.68
CA MET A 334 -9.82 -6.29 -9.82
C MET A 334 -9.41 -5.36 -10.97
N ARG A 335 -10.26 -5.22 -11.98
CA ARG A 335 -9.93 -4.55 -13.23
C ARG A 335 -11.06 -3.66 -13.74
N VAL A 336 -11.21 -2.50 -13.10
CA VAL A 336 -12.08 -1.43 -13.58
C VAL A 336 -11.21 -0.24 -13.95
N TYR A 337 -11.51 0.41 -15.08
CA TYR A 337 -10.84 1.62 -15.50
C TYR A 337 -11.00 2.72 -14.46
N ARG A 338 -9.87 3.18 -13.94
CA ARG A 338 -9.84 4.29 -12.97
C ARG A 338 -8.76 5.28 -13.38
N LEU A 339 -9.15 6.56 -13.39
CA LEU A 339 -8.20 7.64 -13.62
C LEU A 339 -7.61 8.06 -12.27
N SER A 340 -6.36 7.68 -11.99
CA SER A 340 -5.67 8.18 -10.82
C SER A 340 -5.32 9.66 -10.98
N ALA A 341 -4.99 10.34 -9.88
CA ALA A 341 -4.55 11.73 -9.93
C ALA A 341 -3.31 11.92 -10.83
N ALA A 342 -2.36 10.98 -10.79
CA ALA A 342 -1.17 11.03 -11.62
C ALA A 342 -1.48 10.96 -13.13
N HIS A 343 -2.42 10.10 -13.53
CA HIS A 343 -2.86 10.01 -14.93
C HIS A 343 -3.60 11.27 -15.39
N GLU A 344 -4.43 11.85 -14.52
CA GLU A 344 -5.09 13.14 -14.76
C GLU A 344 -4.07 14.25 -14.98
N GLU A 345 -3.05 14.32 -14.14
CA GLU A 345 -1.94 15.27 -14.24
C GLU A 345 -1.20 15.17 -15.57
N ALA A 346 -0.80 13.96 -15.96
CA ALA A 346 -0.10 13.75 -17.24
C ALA A 346 -0.97 14.11 -18.46
N ARG A 347 -2.27 13.82 -18.41
CA ARG A 347 -3.23 14.17 -19.45
C ARG A 347 -3.38 15.68 -19.58
N ASP A 348 -3.65 16.35 -18.47
CA ASP A 348 -4.02 17.79 -18.44
C ASP A 348 -2.81 18.68 -18.73
N LEU A 349 -1.61 18.28 -18.30
CA LEU A 349 -0.35 18.96 -18.64
C LEU A 349 0.19 18.58 -20.04
N ARG A 350 -0.48 17.69 -20.77
CA ARG A 350 -0.09 17.22 -22.10
C ARG A 350 1.34 16.63 -22.13
N THR A 351 1.77 16.04 -21.05
CA THR A 351 3.04 15.30 -20.98
C THR A 351 2.88 13.88 -21.56
N ALA A 352 1.65 13.44 -21.84
CA ALA A 352 1.38 12.23 -22.58
C ALA A 352 1.77 12.39 -24.05
N PRO A 353 2.48 11.43 -24.69
CA PRO A 353 2.92 11.53 -26.08
C PRO A 353 1.77 11.47 -27.09
N VAL A 354 0.57 11.07 -26.66
CA VAL A 354 -0.65 11.03 -27.48
C VAL A 354 -1.63 12.07 -26.94
N ALA A 355 -2.03 13.01 -27.79
CA ALA A 355 -2.99 14.05 -27.42
C ALA A 355 -4.30 13.43 -26.90
N ASN A 356 -4.79 13.92 -25.76
CA ASN A 356 -5.99 13.47 -25.05
C ASN A 356 -5.93 12.05 -24.45
N ALA A 357 -4.75 11.39 -24.42
CA ALA A 357 -4.56 10.13 -23.72
C ALA A 357 -4.12 10.39 -22.26
N ASP A 358 -4.46 9.47 -21.38
CA ASP A 358 -4.10 9.55 -19.95
C ASP A 358 -2.69 9.01 -19.63
N ALA A 359 -1.78 9.09 -20.59
CA ALA A 359 -0.42 8.57 -20.55
C ALA A 359 -0.29 7.04 -20.52
N ARG A 360 -1.38 6.27 -20.61
CA ARG A 360 -1.33 4.81 -20.61
C ARG A 360 -1.48 4.22 -22.01
N LEU A 361 -0.66 3.20 -22.31
CA LEU A 361 -0.81 2.32 -23.45
C LEU A 361 -1.13 0.92 -22.95
N PHE A 362 -2.33 0.46 -23.23
CA PHE A 362 -2.84 -0.85 -22.85
C PHE A 362 -2.51 -1.91 -23.90
N ALA A 363 -2.60 -3.18 -23.52
CA ALA A 363 -2.23 -4.33 -24.35
C ALA A 363 -0.83 -4.20 -24.97
N ALA A 364 0.12 -3.59 -24.25
CA ALA A 364 1.44 -3.26 -24.73
C ALA A 364 2.53 -4.11 -24.08
N SER A 365 3.32 -4.81 -24.90
CA SER A 365 4.46 -5.61 -24.46
C SER A 365 5.75 -5.02 -24.98
N THR A 366 6.74 -4.90 -24.10
CA THR A 366 8.08 -4.44 -24.44
C THR A 366 8.86 -5.55 -25.13
N LEU A 367 9.48 -5.26 -26.29
CA LEU A 367 10.30 -6.18 -27.06
C LEU A 367 11.80 -6.02 -26.79
N ARG A 368 12.29 -4.78 -26.74
CA ARG A 368 13.69 -4.44 -26.51
C ARG A 368 13.87 -2.96 -26.20
N PHE A 369 15.05 -2.62 -25.72
CA PHE A 369 15.53 -1.25 -25.60
C PHE A 369 16.70 -1.04 -26.58
N ASP A 370 16.77 0.12 -27.22
CA ASP A 370 17.89 0.51 -28.04
C ASP A 370 18.64 1.67 -27.38
N GLY A 371 19.96 1.59 -27.39
CA GLY A 371 20.87 2.57 -26.80
C GLY A 371 21.71 3.34 -27.81
N ASP A 372 22.35 4.39 -27.32
CA ASP A 372 23.38 5.12 -28.08
C ASP A 372 24.76 4.43 -28.00
N ALA A 373 25.74 5.03 -28.65
CA ALA A 373 27.12 4.51 -28.66
C ALA A 373 27.80 4.53 -27.28
N GLN A 374 27.23 5.27 -26.29
CA GLN A 374 27.68 5.36 -24.90
C GLN A 374 26.95 4.39 -23.99
N GLY A 375 25.99 3.60 -24.51
CA GLY A 375 25.22 2.64 -23.75
C GLY A 375 24.06 3.23 -22.95
N HIS A 376 23.60 4.44 -23.26
CA HIS A 376 22.40 5.02 -22.65
C HIS A 376 21.17 4.66 -23.49
N VAL A 377 20.06 4.32 -22.83
CA VAL A 377 18.78 4.05 -23.49
C VAL A 377 18.29 5.29 -24.25
N ARG A 378 17.77 5.09 -25.46
CA ARG A 378 17.20 6.14 -26.33
C ARG A 378 15.82 5.80 -26.82
N SER A 379 15.49 4.54 -26.92
CA SER A 379 14.15 4.13 -27.33
C SER A 379 13.75 2.78 -26.75
N LEU A 380 12.41 2.60 -26.65
CA LEU A 380 11.76 1.35 -26.29
C LEU A 380 10.92 0.89 -27.47
N HIS A 381 11.09 -0.36 -27.88
CA HIS A 381 10.27 -1.02 -28.88
C HIS A 381 9.20 -1.85 -28.19
N LEU A 382 7.95 -1.67 -28.57
CA LEU A 382 6.80 -2.41 -28.07
C LEU A 382 5.96 -2.97 -29.21
N VAL A 383 5.10 -3.91 -28.86
CA VAL A 383 4.10 -4.51 -29.76
C VAL A 383 2.79 -4.62 -28.98
N GLU A 384 1.66 -4.55 -29.68
CA GLU A 384 0.37 -4.87 -29.08
C GLU A 384 0.27 -6.39 -28.85
N VAL A 385 -0.48 -6.79 -27.81
CA VAL A 385 -0.71 -8.19 -27.48
C VAL A 385 -2.20 -8.51 -27.45
N ASP A 386 -2.54 -9.76 -27.79
CA ASP A 386 -3.88 -10.28 -27.68
C ASP A 386 -4.25 -10.61 -26.21
N GLU A 387 -5.47 -11.08 -25.97
CA GLU A 387 -5.98 -11.50 -24.66
C GLU A 387 -5.12 -12.60 -24.01
N ARG A 388 -4.42 -13.40 -24.80
CA ARG A 388 -3.46 -14.42 -24.35
C ARG A 388 -2.05 -13.90 -24.20
N ARG A 389 -1.85 -12.59 -24.32
CA ARG A 389 -0.58 -11.87 -24.24
C ARG A 389 0.42 -12.29 -25.33
N ARG A 390 -0.06 -12.70 -26.50
CA ARG A 390 0.78 -13.01 -27.67
C ARG A 390 0.91 -11.77 -28.55
N PRO A 391 2.12 -11.48 -29.09
CA PRO A 391 2.32 -10.37 -30.00
C PRO A 391 1.37 -10.40 -31.20
N VAL A 392 0.87 -9.22 -31.57
CA VAL A 392 0.05 -9.01 -32.78
C VAL A 392 0.94 -8.45 -33.89
N ASP A 393 1.06 -9.16 -34.99
CA ASP A 393 1.91 -8.77 -36.11
C ASP A 393 1.50 -7.41 -36.70
N GLY A 394 2.50 -6.61 -37.08
CA GLY A 394 2.28 -5.30 -37.71
C GLY A 394 1.92 -4.16 -36.77
N THR A 395 1.85 -4.40 -35.44
CA THR A 395 1.52 -3.38 -34.44
C THR A 395 2.75 -2.78 -33.73
N GLY A 396 3.95 -3.13 -34.20
CA GLY A 396 5.21 -2.66 -33.63
C GLY A 396 5.30 -1.12 -33.60
N ARG A 397 5.68 -0.56 -32.45
CA ARG A 397 5.87 0.88 -32.23
C ARG A 397 7.19 1.13 -31.51
N THR A 398 7.74 2.32 -31.72
CA THR A 398 8.93 2.80 -31.01
C THR A 398 8.59 4.06 -30.24
N LEU A 399 8.95 4.10 -28.97
CA LEU A 399 8.80 5.27 -28.11
C LEU A 399 10.18 5.85 -27.80
N PRO A 400 10.37 7.18 -27.78
CA PRO A 400 11.56 7.78 -27.23
C PRO A 400 11.63 7.48 -25.72
N ALA A 401 12.81 7.15 -25.23
CA ALA A 401 13.01 6.82 -23.83
C ALA A 401 14.43 7.18 -23.38
N ASP A 402 14.54 8.16 -22.51
CA ASP A 402 15.80 8.53 -21.84
C ASP A 402 15.87 7.92 -20.43
N LEU A 403 14.71 7.52 -19.90
CA LEU A 403 14.55 6.84 -18.62
C LEU A 403 13.43 5.80 -18.73
N VAL A 404 13.74 4.56 -18.37
CA VAL A 404 12.78 3.46 -18.30
C VAL A 404 12.68 2.98 -16.86
N LEU A 405 11.45 2.88 -16.34
CA LEU A 405 11.17 2.43 -14.97
C LEU A 405 10.37 1.13 -15.01
N LEU A 406 10.95 0.05 -14.50
CA LEU A 406 10.31 -1.26 -14.43
C LEU A 406 9.48 -1.36 -13.15
N ALA A 407 8.15 -1.40 -13.29
CA ALA A 407 7.17 -1.51 -12.21
C ALA A 407 6.38 -2.84 -12.31
N LEU A 408 7.10 -3.96 -12.48
CA LEU A 408 6.53 -5.28 -12.81
C LEU A 408 6.07 -6.08 -11.59
N GLY A 409 6.22 -5.50 -10.39
CA GLY A 409 5.89 -6.15 -9.13
C GLY A 409 7.01 -7.04 -8.58
N PHE A 410 6.66 -7.81 -7.55
CA PHE A 410 7.63 -8.55 -6.74
C PHE A 410 7.24 -10.02 -6.63
N SER A 411 8.22 -10.89 -6.32
CA SER A 411 8.02 -12.33 -6.20
C SER A 411 8.06 -12.85 -4.76
N GLY A 412 8.52 -12.05 -3.80
CA GLY A 412 8.66 -12.44 -2.40
C GLY A 412 9.74 -11.61 -1.70
N PRO A 413 10.23 -12.04 -0.52
CA PRO A 413 11.30 -11.37 0.19
C PRO A 413 12.62 -11.46 -0.59
N ASP A 414 13.42 -10.39 -0.51
CA ASP A 414 14.80 -10.39 -0.99
C ASP A 414 15.65 -11.36 -0.14
N ARG A 415 16.59 -12.04 -0.79
CA ARG A 415 17.51 -13.00 -0.15
C ARG A 415 18.92 -12.45 0.01
N GLN A 416 19.21 -11.26 -0.48
CA GLN A 416 20.58 -10.70 -0.50
C GLN A 416 21.18 -10.52 0.91
N ASP A 417 20.35 -10.15 1.88
CA ASP A 417 20.79 -10.00 3.28
C ASP A 417 20.97 -11.34 4.01
N GLY A 418 20.56 -12.47 3.41
CA GLY A 418 20.77 -13.81 3.96
C GLY A 418 19.80 -14.24 5.05
N LEU A 419 18.78 -13.45 5.39
CA LEU A 419 17.80 -13.77 6.44
C LEU A 419 17.12 -15.14 6.19
N VAL A 420 16.62 -15.36 4.97
CA VAL A 420 15.89 -16.57 4.59
C VAL A 420 16.78 -17.80 4.74
N ASP A 421 18.02 -17.71 4.24
CA ASP A 421 18.95 -18.83 4.21
C ASP A 421 19.53 -19.13 5.60
N GLN A 422 19.85 -18.12 6.43
CA GLN A 422 20.37 -18.29 7.79
C GLN A 422 19.33 -18.94 8.72
N LEU A 423 18.04 -18.65 8.55
CA LEU A 423 16.98 -19.28 9.32
C LEU A 423 16.51 -20.63 8.71
N GLY A 424 16.99 -21.00 7.52
CA GLY A 424 16.53 -22.19 6.83
C GLY A 424 15.04 -22.17 6.51
N LEU A 425 14.50 -20.98 6.12
CA LEU A 425 13.10 -20.82 5.83
C LEU A 425 12.73 -21.48 4.50
N GLU A 426 11.63 -22.21 4.48
CA GLU A 426 11.07 -22.75 3.24
C GLU A 426 10.30 -21.67 2.48
N LEU A 427 10.42 -21.73 1.16
CA LEU A 427 9.67 -20.85 0.26
C LEU A 427 8.62 -21.65 -0.51
N GLU A 428 7.46 -21.05 -0.70
CA GLU A 428 6.44 -21.52 -1.63
C GLU A 428 6.94 -21.40 -3.09
N PRO A 429 6.36 -22.16 -4.04
CA PRO A 429 6.79 -22.11 -5.45
C PRO A 429 6.79 -20.70 -6.07
N ARG A 430 5.97 -19.79 -5.56
CA ARG A 430 5.90 -18.38 -5.99
C ARG A 430 6.94 -17.46 -5.32
N GLY A 431 7.82 -18.00 -4.45
CA GLY A 431 8.92 -17.28 -3.82
C GLY A 431 8.58 -16.65 -2.46
N THR A 432 7.38 -16.82 -1.93
CA THR A 432 6.97 -16.33 -0.60
C THR A 432 7.33 -17.32 0.51
N ILE A 433 7.48 -16.84 1.75
CA ILE A 433 7.81 -17.69 2.91
C ILE A 433 6.64 -18.62 3.22
N ALA A 434 6.92 -19.93 3.32
CA ALA A 434 5.96 -20.94 3.72
C ALA A 434 5.62 -20.82 5.20
N ARG A 435 4.34 -20.96 5.54
CA ARG A 435 3.81 -20.88 6.90
C ARG A 435 2.57 -21.74 7.06
N ASP A 436 2.24 -22.09 8.29
CA ASP A 436 1.01 -22.83 8.62
C ASP A 436 -0.20 -21.91 8.86
N ALA A 437 -1.34 -22.47 9.24
CA ALA A 437 -2.56 -21.74 9.56
C ALA A 437 -2.42 -20.81 10.78
N GLY A 438 -1.41 -20.99 11.61
CA GLY A 438 -1.05 -20.16 12.76
C GLY A 438 0.03 -19.12 12.45
N PHE A 439 0.33 -18.85 11.17
CA PHE A 439 1.43 -17.97 10.74
C PHE A 439 2.83 -18.48 11.11
N ALA A 440 2.97 -19.66 11.73
CA ALA A 440 4.26 -20.22 12.10
C ALA A 440 4.98 -20.79 10.86
N THR A 441 6.29 -20.56 10.80
CA THR A 441 7.17 -21.24 9.85
C THR A 441 7.56 -22.62 10.41
N ARG A 442 8.29 -23.42 9.64
CA ARG A 442 8.84 -24.67 10.16
C ARG A 442 9.93 -24.46 11.23
N VAL A 443 10.42 -23.25 11.37
CA VAL A 443 11.43 -22.91 12.39
C VAL A 443 10.72 -22.54 13.69
N PRO A 444 10.93 -23.27 14.79
CA PRO A 444 10.23 -23.03 16.05
C PRO A 444 10.43 -21.60 16.56
N GLY A 445 9.33 -20.93 16.96
CA GLY A 445 9.34 -19.56 17.45
C GLY A 445 9.48 -18.50 16.36
N VAL A 446 9.49 -18.87 15.07
CA VAL A 446 9.56 -17.94 13.93
C VAL A 446 8.24 -17.91 13.15
N PHE A 447 7.69 -16.74 12.98
CA PHE A 447 6.42 -16.46 12.31
C PHE A 447 6.65 -15.57 11.09
N ALA A 448 5.80 -15.67 10.07
CA ALA A 448 5.88 -14.84 8.87
C ALA A 448 4.52 -14.28 8.48
N ALA A 449 4.46 -12.98 8.14
CA ALA A 449 3.24 -12.28 7.79
C ALA A 449 3.45 -11.18 6.74
N GLY A 450 2.35 -10.70 6.17
CA GLY A 450 2.35 -9.70 5.13
C GLY A 450 2.90 -10.21 3.82
N ASP A 451 3.33 -9.30 2.95
CA ASP A 451 3.73 -9.63 1.59
C ASP A 451 4.92 -10.60 1.50
N ALA A 452 5.73 -10.70 2.56
CA ALA A 452 6.81 -11.71 2.64
C ALA A 452 6.30 -13.15 2.53
N ALA A 453 5.08 -13.41 3.01
CA ALA A 453 4.47 -14.74 3.03
C ALA A 453 3.17 -14.82 2.20
N ARG A 454 2.37 -13.75 2.16
CA ARG A 454 1.15 -13.67 1.33
C ARG A 454 1.48 -13.42 -0.16
N GLY A 455 2.54 -12.71 -0.46
CA GLY A 455 2.81 -12.04 -1.73
C GLY A 455 2.20 -10.63 -1.75
N GLN A 456 2.45 -9.87 -2.80
CA GLN A 456 1.97 -8.49 -2.93
C GLN A 456 0.47 -8.40 -2.64
N SER A 457 0.10 -7.45 -1.77
CA SER A 457 -1.27 -7.25 -1.34
C SER A 457 -1.56 -5.77 -1.03
N LEU A 458 -2.80 -5.47 -0.66
CA LEU A 458 -3.20 -4.13 -0.25
C LEU A 458 -2.69 -3.83 1.16
N ILE A 459 -2.49 -2.54 1.47
CA ILE A 459 -2.08 -2.09 2.81
C ILE A 459 -3.02 -2.61 3.92
N VAL A 460 -4.33 -2.68 3.64
CA VAL A 460 -5.32 -3.19 4.58
C VAL A 460 -5.11 -4.68 4.90
N TRP A 461 -4.68 -5.48 3.93
CA TRP A 461 -4.28 -6.88 4.14
C TRP A 461 -3.00 -6.99 4.97
N ALA A 462 -2.02 -6.13 4.70
CA ALA A 462 -0.77 -6.09 5.45
C ALA A 462 -1.00 -5.78 6.94
N ILE A 463 -1.86 -4.81 7.25
CA ILE A 463 -2.24 -4.46 8.63
C ILE A 463 -3.04 -5.60 9.27
N ALA A 464 -4.00 -6.19 8.56
CA ALA A 464 -4.81 -7.30 9.06
C ALA A 464 -3.95 -8.52 9.41
N GLU A 465 -2.98 -8.88 8.56
CA GLU A 465 -2.03 -9.96 8.88
C GLU A 465 -1.09 -9.60 10.03
N GLY A 466 -0.69 -8.34 10.16
CA GLY A 466 0.08 -7.87 11.31
C GLY A 466 -0.67 -8.08 12.63
N ARG A 467 -1.98 -7.79 12.66
CA ARG A 467 -2.85 -8.06 13.82
C ARG A 467 -2.97 -9.56 14.09
N ALA A 468 -3.23 -10.34 13.05
CA ALA A 468 -3.45 -11.78 13.18
C ALA A 468 -2.19 -12.54 13.63
N VAL A 469 -1.01 -12.20 13.08
CA VAL A 469 0.25 -12.80 13.53
C VAL A 469 0.60 -12.39 14.96
N ALA A 470 0.25 -11.18 15.39
CA ALA A 470 0.43 -10.77 16.79
C ALA A 470 -0.38 -11.66 17.74
N ALA A 471 -1.64 -11.98 17.40
CA ALA A 471 -2.47 -12.89 18.18
C ALA A 471 -1.89 -14.32 18.21
N ALA A 472 -1.31 -14.78 17.10
CA ALA A 472 -0.65 -16.10 17.04
C ALA A 472 0.61 -16.14 17.92
N VAL A 473 1.44 -15.10 17.86
CA VAL A 473 2.64 -14.98 18.70
C VAL A 473 2.30 -14.87 20.18
N ASP A 474 1.32 -14.03 20.54
CA ASP A 474 0.86 -13.90 21.92
C ASP A 474 0.36 -15.26 22.48
N ARG A 475 -0.45 -16.00 21.71
CA ARG A 475 -0.88 -17.35 22.08
C ARG A 475 0.30 -18.31 22.24
N HIS A 476 1.30 -18.24 21.38
CA HIS A 476 2.50 -19.07 21.49
C HIS A 476 3.27 -18.79 22.79
N LEU A 477 3.38 -17.53 23.18
CA LEU A 477 4.17 -17.10 24.32
C LEU A 477 3.45 -17.27 25.68
N THR A 478 2.12 -17.18 25.69
CA THR A 478 1.31 -17.14 26.92
C THR A 478 0.31 -18.28 27.06
N GLY A 479 0.13 -19.11 26.00
CA GLY A 479 -0.82 -20.20 25.96
C GLY A 479 -2.23 -19.80 25.48
N SER A 480 -2.59 -18.52 25.54
CA SER A 480 -3.87 -17.99 25.03
C SER A 480 -3.68 -16.56 24.53
N SER A 481 -4.64 -16.04 23.77
CA SER A 481 -4.59 -14.63 23.32
C SER A 481 -6.00 -14.03 23.31
N THR A 482 -6.10 -12.79 23.71
CA THR A 482 -7.28 -11.94 23.54
C THR A 482 -7.12 -10.93 22.40
N LEU A 483 -5.97 -10.94 21.74
CA LEU A 483 -5.72 -10.07 20.58
C LEU A 483 -6.60 -10.47 19.40
N PRO A 484 -7.07 -9.50 18.61
CA PRO A 484 -7.89 -9.77 17.44
C PRO A 484 -7.06 -10.48 16.36
N ALA A 485 -7.68 -11.47 15.71
CA ALA A 485 -7.15 -12.17 14.54
C ALA A 485 -8.18 -12.05 13.40
N PRO A 486 -8.20 -10.91 12.66
CA PRO A 486 -9.27 -10.64 11.72
C PRO A 486 -9.27 -11.59 10.53
N ILE A 487 -8.13 -12.12 10.14
CA ILE A 487 -7.96 -13.02 8.99
C ILE A 487 -7.00 -14.16 9.30
N GLY A 488 -7.15 -15.26 8.56
CA GLY A 488 -6.16 -16.33 8.46
C GLY A 488 -5.13 -16.07 7.34
N PRO A 489 -4.01 -16.82 7.32
CA PRO A 489 -2.95 -16.64 6.33
C PRO A 489 -3.36 -16.98 4.89
N TYR A 490 -4.44 -17.77 4.72
CA TYR A 490 -4.93 -18.22 3.41
C TYR A 490 -6.20 -17.49 2.96
N ASP A 491 -6.75 -16.61 3.78
CA ASP A 491 -7.92 -15.82 3.40
C ASP A 491 -7.62 -14.98 2.16
N ARG A 492 -8.62 -14.83 1.33
CA ARG A 492 -8.58 -14.07 0.09
C ARG A 492 -9.62 -12.96 0.14
N PRO A 493 -9.43 -11.87 -0.64
CA PRO A 493 -10.54 -10.96 -0.92
C PRO A 493 -11.76 -11.76 -1.36
N MET A 494 -12.96 -11.24 -1.09
CA MET A 494 -14.16 -11.79 -1.72
C MET A 494 -13.93 -11.75 -3.23
N ALA A 495 -13.67 -12.93 -3.80
CA ALA A 495 -13.44 -13.14 -5.21
C ALA A 495 -14.26 -14.37 -5.63
N VAL A 496 -14.71 -14.38 -6.87
CA VAL A 496 -15.37 -15.53 -7.47
C VAL A 496 -14.36 -16.65 -7.72
#